data_a23e2344d998ddcafeadda25f5f0fdc5
#
_entry.id   a23e2344d998ddcafeadda25f5f0fdc5
#
_cell.length_a   1.000
_cell.length_b   1.000
_cell.length_c   1.000
_cell.angle_alpha   90.00
_cell.angle_beta   90.00
_cell.angle_gamma   90.00
#
_symmetry.space_group_name_H-M   'P 1'
#
loop_
_entity.id
_entity.type
_entity.pdbx_description
1 polymer ?
#
loop_
_entity_poly.entity_id
_entity_poly.type
_entity_poly.pdbx_seq_one_letter_code
_entity_poly.pdbx_strand_id
1 'polypeptide(L)'
;AEKKRLVEVVKGASTSDETIAKAFDFVRAIGKTPIVVNDSWGFYASRVLNTYILEGITMLQEGVPASVIENLGRKAGMPIGPLQWADERSLELVWRYEKQAAEHYGKKYVEHPAVSVLKTMIQELSRKGKASGKGFYDWSGKEVKIWNGLDEHFPNDPAAQPYQQIIERLQFAQIIEA
;
A
#
# COMPACT_ATOMS: atom_id res chain seq x y z
N ALA A 1 10.38 -2.40 14.73
CA ALA A 1 10.38 -3.88 14.75
C ALA A 1 9.56 -4.44 15.92
N GLU A 2 9.59 -3.85 17.12
CA GLU A 2 8.88 -4.39 18.32
C GLU A 2 7.35 -4.49 18.16
N LYS A 3 6.72 -3.53 17.45
CA LYS A 3 5.26 -3.46 17.31
C LYS A 3 4.67 -4.41 16.27
N LYS A 4 5.47 -4.97 15.37
CA LYS A 4 4.96 -5.89 14.35
C LYS A 4 4.89 -7.32 14.89
N ARG A 5 3.71 -7.93 14.83
CA ARG A 5 3.49 -9.31 15.31
C ARG A 5 3.88 -10.34 14.26
N LEU A 6 3.59 -10.08 12.97
CA LEU A 6 3.87 -11.00 11.87
C LEU A 6 5.34 -10.93 11.46
N VAL A 7 5.94 -12.10 11.27
CA VAL A 7 7.29 -12.29 10.71
C VAL A 7 7.22 -13.28 9.56
N GLU A 8 7.69 -12.88 8.40
CA GLU A 8 7.82 -13.72 7.22
C GLU A 8 9.17 -14.44 7.27
N VAL A 9 9.11 -15.76 7.31
CA VAL A 9 10.29 -16.65 7.19
C VAL A 9 10.42 -17.04 5.72
N VAL A 10 11.40 -16.46 5.03
CA VAL A 10 11.56 -16.63 3.58
C VAL A 10 12.31 -17.93 3.30
N LYS A 11 11.68 -18.81 2.51
CA LYS A 11 12.31 -20.06 2.01
C LYS A 11 12.94 -19.80 0.65
N GLY A 12 14.27 -19.63 0.62
CA GLY A 12 15.05 -19.58 -0.61
C GLY A 12 15.29 -20.96 -1.20
N ALA A 13 15.79 -20.99 -2.43
CA ALA A 13 15.99 -22.24 -3.19
C ALA A 13 16.91 -23.28 -2.50
N SER A 14 17.87 -22.82 -1.69
CA SER A 14 18.81 -23.67 -0.96
C SER A 14 18.50 -23.80 0.53
N THR A 15 17.36 -23.28 1.00
CA THR A 15 16.98 -23.33 2.41
C THR A 15 16.40 -24.68 2.76
N SER A 16 17.02 -25.41 3.69
CA SER A 16 16.53 -26.72 4.15
C SER A 16 15.28 -26.57 5.03
N ASP A 17 14.46 -27.62 5.07
CA ASP A 17 13.27 -27.66 5.94
C ASP A 17 13.65 -27.59 7.43
N GLU A 18 14.81 -28.13 7.80
CA GLU A 18 15.35 -28.02 9.17
C GLU A 18 15.66 -26.56 9.53
N THR A 19 16.25 -25.79 8.60
CA THR A 19 16.52 -24.37 8.81
C THR A 19 15.21 -23.56 8.97
N ILE A 20 14.20 -23.86 8.13
CA ILE A 20 12.88 -23.25 8.25
C ILE A 20 12.25 -23.57 9.61
N ALA A 21 12.28 -24.82 10.04
CA ALA A 21 11.72 -25.23 11.33
C ALA A 21 12.38 -24.48 12.51
N LYS A 22 13.72 -24.41 12.52
CA LYS A 22 14.47 -23.64 13.53
C LYS A 22 14.13 -22.16 13.53
N ALA A 23 14.04 -21.54 12.35
CA ALA A 23 13.67 -20.13 12.22
C ALA A 23 12.22 -19.88 12.70
N PHE A 24 11.32 -20.79 12.36
CA PHE A 24 9.92 -20.73 12.78
C PHE A 24 9.79 -20.80 14.32
N ASP A 25 10.48 -21.75 14.94
CA ASP A 25 10.48 -21.91 16.41
C ASP A 25 11.11 -20.72 17.11
N PHE A 26 12.21 -20.17 16.56
CA PHE A 26 12.82 -18.95 17.08
C PHE A 26 11.85 -17.76 17.04
N VAL A 27 11.15 -17.57 15.93
CA VAL A 27 10.16 -16.48 15.81
C VAL A 27 9.03 -16.63 16.82
N ARG A 28 8.56 -17.86 17.07
CA ARG A 28 7.58 -18.14 18.13
C ARG A 28 8.13 -17.88 19.53
N ALA A 29 9.37 -18.27 19.79
CA ALA A 29 10.04 -18.08 21.08
C ALA A 29 10.15 -16.59 21.47
N ILE A 30 10.33 -15.70 20.50
CA ILE A 30 10.32 -14.23 20.71
C ILE A 30 8.92 -13.61 20.72
N GLY A 31 7.86 -14.42 20.81
CA GLY A 31 6.48 -13.95 20.92
C GLY A 31 5.88 -13.36 19.64
N LYS A 32 6.40 -13.76 18.46
CA LYS A 32 5.89 -13.34 17.14
C LYS A 32 5.11 -14.45 16.46
N THR A 33 4.35 -14.09 15.43
CA THR A 33 3.62 -15.02 14.58
C THR A 33 4.40 -15.25 13.29
N PRO A 34 5.03 -16.42 13.10
CA PRO A 34 5.72 -16.72 11.85
C PRO A 34 4.75 -17.18 10.77
N ILE A 35 5.05 -16.81 9.53
CA ILE A 35 4.53 -17.46 8.32
C ILE A 35 5.73 -17.83 7.45
N VAL A 36 5.62 -18.96 6.75
CA VAL A 36 6.64 -19.36 5.75
C VAL A 36 6.17 -18.86 4.40
N VAL A 37 7.04 -18.14 3.70
CA VAL A 37 6.78 -17.59 2.38
C VAL A 37 7.90 -17.99 1.42
N ASN A 38 7.58 -18.09 0.13
CA ASN A 38 8.58 -18.31 -0.90
C ASN A 38 9.43 -17.04 -1.13
N ASP A 39 10.66 -17.23 -1.60
CA ASP A 39 11.51 -16.13 -2.05
C ASP A 39 10.98 -15.60 -3.40
N SER A 40 9.97 -14.78 -3.31
CA SER A 40 9.31 -14.17 -4.45
C SER A 40 9.23 -12.65 -4.29
N TRP A 41 9.03 -11.94 -5.40
CA TRP A 41 8.91 -10.50 -5.40
C TRP A 41 7.84 -10.04 -4.39
N GLY A 42 8.26 -9.18 -3.47
CA GLY A 42 7.39 -8.50 -2.51
C GLY A 42 6.88 -9.32 -1.35
N PHE A 43 7.17 -10.60 -1.26
CA PHE A 43 6.67 -11.52 -0.24
C PHE A 43 5.13 -11.43 -0.06
N TYR A 44 4.61 -11.82 1.10
CA TYR A 44 3.18 -11.83 1.37
C TYR A 44 2.65 -10.47 1.83
N ALA A 45 3.12 -9.98 2.99
CA ALA A 45 2.52 -8.81 3.63
C ALA A 45 2.70 -7.52 2.81
N SER A 46 3.84 -7.38 2.13
CA SER A 46 4.08 -6.20 1.29
C SER A 46 3.23 -6.20 0.03
N ARG A 47 2.98 -7.35 -0.57
CA ARG A 47 2.10 -7.49 -1.75
C ARG A 47 0.67 -7.12 -1.38
N VAL A 48 0.12 -7.77 -0.36
CA VAL A 48 -1.25 -7.53 0.11
C VAL A 48 -1.46 -6.06 0.51
N LEU A 49 -0.51 -5.45 1.24
CA LEU A 49 -0.63 -4.05 1.60
C LEU A 49 -0.52 -3.12 0.38
N ASN A 50 0.30 -3.47 -0.61
CA ASN A 50 0.46 -2.65 -1.80
C ASN A 50 -0.82 -2.60 -2.64
N THR A 51 -1.56 -3.70 -2.75
CA THR A 51 -2.85 -3.69 -3.45
C THR A 51 -3.86 -2.75 -2.78
N TYR A 52 -3.92 -2.72 -1.45
CA TYR A 52 -4.75 -1.77 -0.72
C TYR A 52 -4.37 -0.31 -1.00
N ILE A 53 -3.08 0.00 -1.03
CA ILE A 53 -2.56 1.35 -1.32
C ILE A 53 -2.92 1.75 -2.75
N LEU A 54 -2.60 0.91 -3.72
CA LEU A 54 -2.82 1.20 -5.13
C LEU A 54 -4.30 1.34 -5.46
N GLU A 55 -5.15 0.51 -4.86
CA GLU A 55 -6.60 0.60 -5.04
C GLU A 55 -7.15 1.93 -4.51
N GLY A 56 -6.70 2.38 -3.34
CA GLY A 56 -7.08 3.70 -2.81
C GLY A 56 -6.61 4.86 -3.68
N ILE A 57 -5.40 4.78 -4.25
CA ILE A 57 -4.88 5.78 -5.18
C ILE A 57 -5.67 5.77 -6.50
N THR A 58 -6.06 4.59 -6.98
CA THR A 58 -6.91 4.46 -8.18
C THR A 58 -8.28 5.09 -7.97
N MET A 59 -8.90 4.88 -6.81
CA MET A 59 -10.17 5.52 -6.46
C MET A 59 -10.09 7.04 -6.46
N LEU A 60 -8.95 7.61 -6.02
CA LEU A 60 -8.73 9.06 -6.11
C LEU A 60 -8.75 9.54 -7.56
N GLN A 61 -8.12 8.81 -8.47
CA GLN A 61 -8.15 9.11 -9.91
C GLN A 61 -9.57 8.98 -10.50
N GLU A 62 -10.37 8.06 -9.98
CA GLU A 62 -11.77 7.83 -10.37
C GLU A 62 -12.73 8.89 -9.79
N GLY A 63 -12.22 9.88 -9.08
CA GLY A 63 -13.01 10.98 -8.53
C GLY A 63 -13.65 10.69 -7.16
N VAL A 64 -13.24 9.62 -6.47
CA VAL A 64 -13.68 9.42 -5.08
C VAL A 64 -12.95 10.42 -4.18
N PRO A 65 -13.66 11.23 -3.37
CA PRO A 65 -13.01 12.18 -2.48
C PRO A 65 -12.02 11.53 -1.53
N ALA A 66 -10.83 12.12 -1.39
CA ALA A 66 -9.75 11.56 -0.55
C ALA A 66 -10.21 11.28 0.89
N SER A 67 -11.03 12.15 1.48
CA SER A 67 -11.59 11.96 2.82
C SER A 67 -12.52 10.73 2.92
N VAL A 68 -13.25 10.44 1.85
CA VAL A 68 -14.12 9.25 1.76
C VAL A 68 -13.27 7.99 1.68
N ILE A 69 -12.24 7.96 0.79
CA ILE A 69 -11.29 6.84 0.66
C ILE A 69 -10.67 6.52 2.02
N GLU A 70 -10.15 7.51 2.72
CA GLU A 70 -9.49 7.37 4.02
C GLU A 70 -10.42 6.83 5.11
N ASN A 71 -11.63 7.38 5.19
CA ASN A 71 -12.62 6.96 6.19
C ASN A 71 -13.13 5.54 5.93
N LEU A 72 -13.38 5.19 4.66
CA LEU A 72 -13.85 3.86 4.29
C LEU A 72 -12.73 2.82 4.38
N GLY A 73 -11.48 3.19 4.17
CA GLY A 73 -10.34 2.34 4.45
C GLY A 73 -10.28 1.91 5.92
N ARG A 74 -10.49 2.85 6.85
CA ARG A 74 -10.59 2.52 8.29
C ARG A 74 -11.82 1.66 8.61
N LYS A 75 -12.97 1.95 7.98
CA LYS A 75 -14.17 1.10 8.12
C LYS A 75 -13.97 -0.31 7.58
N ALA A 76 -13.16 -0.48 6.54
CA ALA A 76 -12.77 -1.79 6.01
C ALA A 76 -11.90 -2.62 6.97
N GLY A 77 -11.52 -2.06 8.13
CA GLY A 77 -10.75 -2.73 9.19
C GLY A 77 -9.26 -2.35 9.23
N MET A 78 -8.81 -1.44 8.36
CA MET A 78 -7.42 -1.01 8.35
C MET A 78 -7.15 0.08 9.41
N PRO A 79 -5.96 0.08 10.06
CA PRO A 79 -5.64 1.06 11.11
C PRO A 79 -5.56 2.50 10.60
N ILE A 80 -5.17 2.68 9.34
CA ILE A 80 -5.12 3.96 8.65
C ILE A 80 -5.58 3.79 7.20
N GLY A 81 -5.98 4.89 6.56
CA GLY A 81 -6.45 4.86 5.18
C GLY A 81 -5.32 4.63 4.16
N PRO A 82 -5.66 4.27 2.91
CA PRO A 82 -4.67 3.87 1.91
C PRO A 82 -3.74 5.02 1.46
N LEU A 83 -4.25 6.25 1.38
CA LEU A 83 -3.44 7.42 0.99
C LEU A 83 -2.46 7.80 2.10
N GLN A 84 -2.89 7.71 3.37
CA GLN A 84 -2.00 7.88 4.51
C GLN A 84 -0.91 6.80 4.54
N TRP A 85 -1.25 5.53 4.25
CA TRP A 85 -0.28 4.44 4.12
C TRP A 85 0.74 4.70 3.01
N ALA A 86 0.29 5.20 1.86
CA ALA A 86 1.17 5.58 0.75
C ALA A 86 2.21 6.62 1.19
N ASP A 87 1.77 7.67 1.87
CA ASP A 87 2.64 8.73 2.38
C ASP A 87 3.63 8.21 3.43
N GLU A 88 3.19 7.37 4.36
CA GLU A 88 4.05 6.80 5.40
C GLU A 88 5.13 5.86 4.85
N ARG A 89 4.86 5.21 3.73
CA ARG A 89 5.85 4.40 3.00
C ARG A 89 6.77 5.22 2.09
N SER A 90 6.42 6.43 1.72
CA SER A 90 6.92 7.23 0.61
C SER A 90 6.33 6.81 -0.74
N LEU A 91 5.80 7.80 -1.48
CA LEU A 91 5.22 7.58 -2.81
C LEU A 91 6.27 7.08 -3.81
N GLU A 92 7.54 7.50 -3.65
CA GLU A 92 8.65 7.01 -4.47
C GLU A 92 8.90 5.51 -4.25
N LEU A 93 8.72 5.01 -3.01
CA LEU A 93 8.82 3.58 -2.71
C LEU A 93 7.67 2.80 -3.32
N VAL A 94 6.43 3.31 -3.22
CA VAL A 94 5.25 2.69 -3.86
C VAL A 94 5.47 2.59 -5.38
N TRP A 95 5.93 3.67 -6.00
CA TRP A 95 6.21 3.67 -7.44
C TRP A 95 7.38 2.75 -7.83
N ARG A 96 8.44 2.69 -7.02
CA ARG A 96 9.55 1.73 -7.25
C ARG A 96 9.07 0.30 -7.22
N TYR A 97 8.12 -0.01 -6.36
CA TYR A 97 7.52 -1.33 -6.26
C TYR A 97 6.81 -1.71 -7.57
N GLU A 98 6.07 -0.78 -8.18
CA GLU A 98 5.44 -0.98 -9.49
C GLU A 98 6.46 -1.17 -10.62
N LYS A 99 7.58 -0.45 -10.59
CA LYS A 99 8.67 -0.66 -11.55
C LYS A 99 9.28 -2.05 -11.42
N GLN A 100 9.51 -2.53 -10.20
CA GLN A 100 9.99 -3.90 -9.97
C GLN A 100 8.98 -4.95 -10.40
N ALA A 101 7.67 -4.68 -10.26
CA ALA A 101 6.62 -5.55 -10.80
C ALA A 101 6.71 -5.63 -12.33
N ALA A 102 6.91 -4.49 -13.00
CA ALA A 102 7.07 -4.45 -14.44
C ALA A 102 8.30 -5.27 -14.92
N GLU A 103 9.40 -5.19 -14.21
CA GLU A 103 10.60 -6.00 -14.49
C GLU A 103 10.34 -7.49 -14.27
N HIS A 104 9.66 -7.85 -13.17
CA HIS A 104 9.35 -9.24 -12.82
C HIS A 104 8.40 -9.90 -13.82
N TYR A 105 7.30 -9.23 -14.17
CA TYR A 105 6.27 -9.76 -15.08
C TYR A 105 6.58 -9.55 -16.56
N GLY A 106 7.52 -8.65 -16.91
CA GLY A 106 7.94 -8.37 -18.27
C GLY A 106 6.76 -8.04 -19.19
N LYS A 107 6.64 -8.77 -20.30
CA LYS A 107 5.57 -8.55 -21.30
C LYS A 107 4.14 -8.79 -20.77
N LYS A 108 3.98 -9.44 -19.62
CA LYS A 108 2.67 -9.68 -18.98
C LYS A 108 2.26 -8.56 -18.03
N TYR A 109 3.16 -7.63 -17.75
CA TYR A 109 2.85 -6.50 -16.87
C TYR A 109 1.86 -5.55 -17.56
N VAL A 110 0.84 -5.17 -16.81
CA VAL A 110 -0.09 -4.10 -17.17
C VAL A 110 0.12 -2.98 -16.16
N GLU A 111 0.45 -1.77 -16.65
CA GLU A 111 0.67 -0.62 -15.76
C GLU A 111 -0.58 -0.35 -14.92
N HIS A 112 -0.41 -0.30 -13.61
CA HIS A 112 -1.51 -0.07 -12.69
C HIS A 112 -2.02 1.39 -12.81
N PRO A 113 -3.34 1.65 -12.83
CA PRO A 113 -3.89 3.02 -12.97
C PRO A 113 -3.32 4.02 -11.96
N ALA A 114 -3.07 3.60 -10.72
CA ALA A 114 -2.45 4.42 -9.68
C ALA A 114 -1.10 5.05 -10.07
N VAL A 115 -0.39 4.49 -11.06
CA VAL A 115 0.95 4.99 -11.46
C VAL A 115 0.88 6.40 -12.03
N SER A 116 -0.19 6.76 -12.74
CA SER A 116 -0.40 8.12 -13.25
C SER A 116 -0.48 9.14 -12.10
N VAL A 117 -1.25 8.83 -11.06
CA VAL A 117 -1.38 9.67 -9.86
C VAL A 117 -0.04 9.80 -9.14
N LEU A 118 0.71 8.69 -8.99
CA LEU A 118 2.03 8.71 -8.37
C LEU A 118 3.01 9.58 -9.16
N LYS A 119 2.99 9.53 -10.49
CA LYS A 119 3.83 10.39 -11.35
C LYS A 119 3.48 11.85 -11.15
N THR A 120 2.21 12.23 -11.18
CA THR A 120 1.77 13.61 -10.94
C THR A 120 2.20 14.09 -9.55
N MET A 121 1.93 13.32 -8.48
CA MET A 121 2.32 13.69 -7.13
C MET A 121 3.83 13.89 -6.98
N ILE A 122 4.64 12.98 -7.51
CA ILE A 122 6.10 12.97 -7.31
C ILE A 122 6.80 13.95 -8.24
N GLN A 123 6.49 13.93 -9.53
CA GLN A 123 7.24 14.64 -10.57
C GLN A 123 6.74 16.07 -10.80
N GLU A 124 5.44 16.26 -10.82
CA GLU A 124 4.84 17.58 -11.12
C GLU A 124 4.68 18.40 -9.84
N LEU A 125 4.16 17.78 -8.77
CA LEU A 125 3.81 18.47 -7.53
C LEU A 125 4.91 18.40 -6.46
N SER A 126 5.99 17.62 -6.68
CA SER A 126 7.08 17.41 -5.73
C SER A 126 6.60 16.95 -4.33
N ARG A 127 5.50 16.19 -4.29
CA ARG A 127 4.87 15.67 -3.07
C ARG A 127 5.19 14.18 -2.94
N LYS A 128 6.20 13.86 -2.13
CA LYS A 128 6.82 12.52 -2.07
C LYS A 128 6.38 11.68 -0.87
N GLY A 129 5.58 12.24 0.03
CA GLY A 129 5.06 11.58 1.22
C GLY A 129 5.60 12.18 2.53
N LYS A 130 5.34 11.47 3.62
CA LYS A 130 5.59 11.93 5.00
C LYS A 130 7.02 12.40 5.25
N ALA A 131 8.02 11.67 4.78
CA ALA A 131 9.44 12.00 5.01
C ALA A 131 9.85 13.36 4.39
N SER A 132 9.19 13.77 3.31
CA SER A 132 9.39 15.08 2.67
C SER A 132 8.47 16.18 3.24
N GLY A 133 7.64 15.85 4.22
CA GLY A 133 6.65 16.77 4.80
C GLY A 133 5.40 16.98 3.93
N LYS A 134 5.36 16.43 2.73
CA LYS A 134 4.30 16.65 1.73
C LYS A 134 4.02 15.37 0.92
N GLY A 135 2.79 14.89 0.95
CA GLY A 135 2.28 13.79 0.16
C GLY A 135 0.81 14.01 -0.19
N PHE A 136 -0.02 13.02 -0.11
CA PHE A 136 -1.49 13.18 -0.09
C PHE A 136 -1.95 13.99 1.12
N TYR A 137 -1.09 14.04 2.13
CA TYR A 137 -1.26 14.86 3.33
C TYR A 137 -0.18 15.93 3.42
N ASP A 138 -0.49 16.98 4.16
CA ASP A 138 0.48 17.95 4.68
C ASP A 138 0.95 17.48 6.06
N TRP A 139 2.26 17.12 6.16
CA TRP A 139 2.87 16.52 7.35
C TRP A 139 3.69 17.50 8.17
N SER A 140 4.04 18.66 7.60
CA SER A 140 4.92 19.64 8.21
C SER A 140 4.22 20.67 9.11
N GLY A 141 2.89 20.60 9.23
CA GLY A 141 2.09 21.49 10.06
C GLY A 141 1.94 20.99 11.51
N LYS A 142 1.28 21.81 12.35
CA LYS A 142 0.85 21.40 13.70
C LYS A 142 -0.17 20.26 13.67
N GLU A 143 -0.97 20.20 12.60
CA GLU A 143 -1.98 19.18 12.36
C GLU A 143 -1.69 18.48 11.02
N VAL A 144 -1.73 17.17 11.05
CA VAL A 144 -1.66 16.33 9.84
C VAL A 144 -3.05 16.32 9.19
N LYS A 145 -3.14 16.80 7.97
CA LYS A 145 -4.40 16.89 7.23
C LYS A 145 -4.23 16.54 5.77
N ILE A 146 -5.29 16.04 5.16
CA ILE A 146 -5.35 15.82 3.70
C ILE A 146 -5.05 17.16 3.02
N TRP A 147 -4.18 17.11 2.00
CA TRP A 147 -3.82 18.30 1.24
C TRP A 147 -5.00 18.82 0.41
N ASN A 148 -5.36 20.08 0.61
CA ASN A 148 -6.53 20.67 -0.05
C ASN A 148 -6.41 20.78 -1.57
N GLY A 149 -5.18 20.79 -2.12
CA GLY A 149 -4.96 20.83 -3.56
C GLY A 149 -5.25 19.51 -4.29
N LEU A 150 -5.63 18.43 -3.59
CA LEU A 150 -5.98 17.17 -4.26
C LEU A 150 -7.16 17.33 -5.20
N ASP A 151 -8.18 18.08 -4.80
CA ASP A 151 -9.41 18.26 -5.59
C ASP A 151 -9.17 19.07 -6.89
N GLU A 152 -8.09 19.87 -6.96
CA GLU A 152 -7.70 20.59 -8.17
C GLU A 152 -7.05 19.69 -9.20
N HIS A 153 -6.29 18.68 -8.75
CA HIS A 153 -5.54 17.76 -9.60
C HIS A 153 -6.30 16.46 -9.88
N PHE A 154 -7.16 16.07 -8.95
CA PHE A 154 -7.99 14.85 -9.00
C PHE A 154 -9.43 15.25 -8.63
N PRO A 155 -10.18 15.83 -9.60
CA PRO A 155 -11.53 16.37 -9.34
C PRO A 155 -12.48 15.29 -8.84
N ASN A 156 -13.27 15.63 -7.83
CA ASN A 156 -14.28 14.74 -7.30
C ASN A 156 -15.43 14.55 -8.30
N ASP A 157 -15.86 13.30 -8.47
CA ASP A 157 -17.05 12.94 -9.24
C ASP A 157 -18.24 12.73 -8.28
N PRO A 158 -19.32 13.53 -8.39
CA PRO A 158 -20.53 13.34 -7.61
C PRO A 158 -21.22 11.97 -7.82
N ALA A 159 -20.95 11.31 -8.97
CA ALA A 159 -21.44 9.96 -9.29
C ALA A 159 -20.50 8.86 -8.79
N ALA A 160 -19.45 9.19 -8.03
CA ALA A 160 -18.51 8.24 -7.47
C ALA A 160 -19.22 7.10 -6.72
N GLN A 161 -18.59 5.92 -6.75
CA GLN A 161 -19.15 4.65 -6.32
C GLN A 161 -19.82 4.68 -4.93
N PRO A 162 -20.87 3.86 -4.71
CA PRO A 162 -21.48 3.69 -3.40
C PRO A 162 -20.46 3.27 -2.34
N TYR A 163 -20.59 3.78 -1.12
CA TYR A 163 -19.66 3.53 -0.01
C TYR A 163 -19.38 2.04 0.25
N GLN A 164 -20.40 1.21 0.09
CA GLN A 164 -20.25 -0.25 0.26
C GLN A 164 -19.32 -0.85 -0.79
N GLN A 165 -19.41 -0.43 -2.04
CA GLN A 165 -18.52 -0.90 -3.11
C GLN A 165 -17.07 -0.46 -2.88
N ILE A 166 -16.84 0.74 -2.35
CA ILE A 166 -15.49 1.20 -2.00
C ILE A 166 -14.88 0.31 -0.92
N ILE A 167 -15.64 -0.02 0.14
CA ILE A 167 -15.19 -0.94 1.19
C ILE A 167 -14.84 -2.31 0.60
N GLU A 168 -15.73 -2.86 -0.20
CA GLU A 168 -15.56 -4.16 -0.84
C GLU A 168 -14.32 -4.19 -1.76
N ARG A 169 -14.11 -3.16 -2.57
CA ARG A 169 -12.93 -3.05 -3.43
C ARG A 169 -11.64 -3.08 -2.60
N LEU A 170 -11.56 -2.29 -1.53
CA LEU A 170 -10.39 -2.26 -0.64
C LEU A 170 -10.14 -3.60 0.06
N GLN A 171 -11.19 -4.33 0.40
CA GLN A 171 -11.07 -5.66 1.02
C GLN A 171 -10.74 -6.73 -0.02
N PHE A 172 -11.46 -6.78 -1.14
CA PHE A 172 -11.25 -7.82 -2.16
C PHE A 172 -9.91 -7.70 -2.85
N ALA A 173 -9.38 -6.49 -3.10
CA ALA A 173 -8.03 -6.32 -3.61
C ALA A 173 -6.99 -7.04 -2.75
N GLN A 174 -7.14 -6.97 -1.42
CA GLN A 174 -6.25 -7.64 -0.49
C GLN A 174 -6.50 -9.17 -0.43
N ILE A 175 -7.76 -9.59 -0.44
CA ILE A 175 -8.14 -11.02 -0.36
C ILE A 175 -7.68 -11.78 -1.61
N ILE A 176 -7.81 -11.18 -2.79
CA ILE A 176 -7.42 -11.81 -4.06
C ILE A 176 -5.90 -11.94 -4.15
N GLU A 177 -5.15 -10.99 -3.58
CA GLU A 177 -3.68 -11.03 -3.57
C GLU A 177 -3.12 -11.98 -2.50
N ALA A 178 -3.86 -12.27 -1.44
CA ALA A 178 -3.45 -13.11 -0.33
C ALA A 178 -3.44 -14.60 -0.68
#